data_55c363c4eec0a92b670f9d399aa56c7b
#
_entry.id   55c363c4eec0a92b670f9d399aa56c7b
#
_cell.length_a   1.000
_cell.length_b   1.000
_cell.length_c   1.000
_cell.angle_alpha   90.00
_cell.angle_beta   90.00
_cell.angle_gamma   90.00
#
_symmetry.space_group_name_H-M   'P 1'
#
loop_
_entity.id
_entity.type
_entity.pdbx_description
1 polymer ?
#
loop_
_entity_poly.entity_id
_entity_poly.type
_entity_poly.pdbx_seq_one_letter_code
_entity_poly.pdbx_strand_id
1 'polypeptide(L)'
;MTTTAKVLFTGRTHTTSGRDGASRSSDGFVDVKLAQPHPAAENLFASAWSACYLGAIELAAGQRKIKLPAPPAVDTEIDLNRAGDAFFLRARLTVSVPGVDREVAEQLAEAAHGICPYSKAVHGNIEVSTSVV
;
A
#
# COMPACT_ATOMS: atom_id res chain seq x y z
N MET A 1 8.40 29.38 4.49
CA MET A 1 8.33 29.22 3.03
C MET A 1 7.31 28.12 2.73
N THR A 2 6.37 28.41 1.87
CA THR A 2 5.32 27.44 1.49
C THR A 2 5.75 26.69 0.23
N THR A 3 5.80 25.38 0.30
CA THR A 3 6.08 24.55 -0.86
C THR A 3 4.80 24.36 -1.66
N THR A 4 4.81 24.72 -2.93
CA THR A 4 3.66 24.53 -3.83
C THR A 4 3.56 23.06 -4.21
N ALA A 5 2.39 22.47 -3.97
CA ALA A 5 2.13 21.09 -4.38
C ALA A 5 1.90 21.02 -5.89
N LYS A 6 2.43 19.98 -6.50
CA LYS A 6 2.21 19.68 -7.91
C LYS A 6 1.52 18.33 -8.02
N VAL A 7 0.42 18.27 -8.78
CA VAL A 7 -0.26 17.02 -9.07
C VAL A 7 0.57 16.24 -10.09
N LEU A 8 1.06 15.06 -9.70
CA LEU A 8 1.83 14.19 -10.58
C LEU A 8 0.93 13.25 -11.37
N PHE A 9 -0.16 12.80 -10.75
CA PHE A 9 -1.06 11.84 -11.35
C PHE A 9 -2.43 11.89 -10.66
N THR A 10 -3.50 11.69 -11.42
CA THR A 10 -4.85 11.57 -10.87
C THR A 10 -5.47 10.27 -11.37
N GLY A 11 -5.75 9.36 -10.42
CA GLY A 11 -6.49 8.14 -10.71
C GLY A 11 -7.99 8.42 -10.69
N ARG A 12 -8.75 7.74 -11.56
CA ARG A 12 -10.21 7.86 -11.61
C ARG A 12 -10.83 6.51 -11.80
N THR A 13 -11.86 6.23 -11.00
CA THR A 13 -12.65 5.01 -11.13
C THR A 13 -14.13 5.35 -11.12
N HIS A 14 -14.92 4.53 -11.79
CA HIS A 14 -16.36 4.49 -11.65
C HIS A 14 -16.74 3.16 -11.03
N THR A 15 -17.51 3.21 -9.95
CA THR A 15 -17.81 2.03 -9.15
C THR A 15 -19.31 1.93 -8.89
N THR A 16 -19.88 0.77 -9.16
CA THR A 16 -21.28 0.47 -8.85
C THR A 16 -21.34 -0.66 -7.83
N SER A 17 -22.37 -0.66 -7.00
CA SER A 17 -22.62 -1.73 -6.02
C SER A 17 -23.66 -2.73 -6.54
N GLY A 18 -23.94 -3.74 -5.73
CA GLY A 18 -24.96 -4.73 -6.01
C GLY A 18 -24.39 -6.05 -6.58
N ARG A 19 -25.31 -6.91 -7.01
CA ARG A 19 -24.95 -8.24 -7.51
C ARG A 19 -23.97 -8.18 -8.68
N ASP A 20 -24.18 -7.24 -9.59
CA ASP A 20 -23.35 -7.04 -10.79
C ASP A 20 -22.42 -5.82 -10.63
N GLY A 21 -22.10 -5.46 -9.37
CA GLY A 21 -21.24 -4.34 -9.09
C GLY A 21 -19.85 -4.55 -9.65
N ALA A 22 -19.22 -3.44 -10.05
CA ALA A 22 -17.87 -3.46 -10.61
C ALA A 22 -17.18 -2.13 -10.35
N SER A 23 -15.86 -2.16 -10.39
CA SER A 23 -15.02 -0.95 -10.37
C SER A 23 -14.12 -0.95 -11.58
N ARG A 24 -14.13 0.14 -12.33
CA ARG A 24 -13.30 0.31 -13.52
C ARG A 24 -12.63 1.65 -13.51
N SER A 25 -11.33 1.64 -13.81
CA SER A 25 -10.59 2.89 -13.98
C SER A 25 -10.79 3.45 -15.38
N SER A 26 -10.60 4.78 -15.50
CA SER A 26 -10.76 5.47 -16.79
C SER A 26 -9.76 5.01 -17.85
N ASP A 27 -8.58 4.51 -17.41
CA ASP A 27 -7.54 3.99 -18.29
C ASP A 27 -7.67 2.49 -18.58
N GLY A 28 -8.63 1.80 -17.96
CA GLY A 28 -8.89 0.38 -18.18
C GLY A 28 -7.98 -0.58 -17.43
N PHE A 29 -6.96 -0.09 -16.72
CA PHE A 29 -6.05 -0.98 -15.98
C PHE A 29 -6.71 -1.65 -14.78
N VAL A 30 -7.70 -1.01 -14.16
CA VAL A 30 -8.48 -1.61 -13.09
C VAL A 30 -9.85 -1.98 -13.64
N ASP A 31 -10.19 -3.25 -13.55
CA ASP A 31 -11.48 -3.79 -13.98
C ASP A 31 -11.79 -4.99 -13.10
N VAL A 32 -12.55 -4.77 -12.03
CA VAL A 32 -12.83 -5.78 -11.01
C VAL A 32 -14.32 -5.89 -10.72
N LYS A 33 -14.77 -7.11 -10.52
CA LYS A 33 -16.12 -7.37 -10.05
C LYS A 33 -16.19 -7.24 -8.53
N LEU A 34 -17.24 -6.62 -8.05
CA LEU A 34 -17.48 -6.39 -6.62
C LEU A 34 -18.72 -7.21 -6.20
N ALA A 35 -18.52 -8.52 -6.10
CA ALA A 35 -19.59 -9.41 -5.62
C ALA A 35 -19.79 -9.24 -4.10
N GLN A 36 -20.99 -9.51 -3.63
CA GLN A 36 -21.30 -9.51 -2.20
C GLN A 36 -20.92 -10.86 -1.56
N PRO A 37 -20.34 -10.89 -0.33
CA PRO A 37 -19.73 -9.77 0.39
C PRO A 37 -18.54 -9.20 -0.38
N HIS A 38 -17.96 -8.08 0.03
CA HIS A 38 -16.96 -7.35 -0.74
C HIS A 38 -15.50 -7.63 -0.31
N PRO A 39 -14.96 -8.83 -0.41
CA PRO A 39 -13.55 -9.06 -0.05
C PRO A 39 -12.59 -8.35 -1.00
N ALA A 40 -13.06 -7.97 -2.18
CA ALA A 40 -12.24 -7.27 -3.16
C ALA A 40 -11.77 -5.90 -2.67
N ALA A 41 -12.54 -5.23 -1.80
CA ALA A 41 -12.16 -3.90 -1.31
C ALA A 41 -10.85 -3.94 -0.52
N GLU A 42 -10.72 -4.87 0.41
CA GLU A 42 -9.52 -5.02 1.22
C GLU A 42 -8.35 -5.51 0.38
N ASN A 43 -8.59 -6.40 -0.59
CA ASN A 43 -7.56 -6.85 -1.53
C ASN A 43 -7.05 -5.69 -2.38
N LEU A 44 -7.94 -4.83 -2.87
CA LEU A 44 -7.56 -3.66 -3.66
C LEU A 44 -6.77 -2.65 -2.82
N PHE A 45 -7.19 -2.42 -1.58
CA PHE A 45 -6.48 -1.55 -0.64
C PHE A 45 -5.06 -2.08 -0.42
N ALA A 46 -4.92 -3.38 -0.15
CA ALA A 46 -3.63 -4.03 0.05
C ALA A 46 -2.74 -3.89 -1.19
N SER A 47 -3.27 -4.13 -2.38
CA SER A 47 -2.52 -4.05 -3.63
C SER A 47 -2.04 -2.62 -3.92
N ALA A 48 -2.92 -1.64 -3.74
CA ALA A 48 -2.58 -0.24 -3.97
C ALA A 48 -1.49 0.24 -3.02
N TRP A 49 -1.64 -0.08 -1.74
CA TRP A 49 -0.65 0.28 -0.73
C TRP A 49 0.68 -0.41 -1.00
N SER A 50 0.66 -1.71 -1.31
CA SER A 50 1.87 -2.49 -1.61
C SER A 50 2.66 -1.90 -2.78
N ALA A 51 1.98 -1.55 -3.86
CA ALA A 51 2.64 -0.95 -5.02
C ALA A 51 3.31 0.37 -4.66
N CYS A 52 2.62 1.23 -3.93
CA CYS A 52 3.16 2.50 -3.47
C CYS A 52 4.32 2.32 -2.51
N TYR A 53 4.17 1.40 -1.55
CA TYR A 53 5.19 1.11 -0.55
C TYR A 53 6.48 0.57 -1.17
N LEU A 54 6.37 -0.33 -2.15
CA LEU A 54 7.54 -0.87 -2.86
C LEU A 54 8.28 0.23 -3.63
N GLY A 55 7.57 1.13 -4.27
CA GLY A 55 8.18 2.31 -4.90
C GLY A 55 8.93 3.16 -3.89
N ALA A 56 8.40 3.28 -2.68
CA ALA A 56 9.04 4.02 -1.60
C ALA A 56 10.32 3.30 -1.10
N ILE A 57 10.32 1.97 -1.04
CA ILE A 57 11.53 1.19 -0.71
C ILE A 57 12.61 1.44 -1.74
N GLU A 58 12.27 1.37 -3.02
CA GLU A 58 13.23 1.60 -4.10
C GLU A 58 13.78 3.02 -4.05
N LEU A 59 12.93 4.00 -3.79
CA LEU A 59 13.36 5.40 -3.63
C LEU A 59 14.28 5.57 -2.42
N ALA A 60 13.95 4.97 -1.29
CA ALA A 60 14.79 5.02 -0.09
C ALA A 60 16.16 4.40 -0.34
N ALA A 61 16.20 3.27 -1.05
CA ALA A 61 17.45 2.63 -1.44
C ALA A 61 18.29 3.55 -2.33
N GLY A 62 17.66 4.18 -3.33
CA GLY A 62 18.33 5.12 -4.22
C GLY A 62 18.92 6.32 -3.49
N GLN A 63 18.17 6.88 -2.55
CA GLN A 63 18.64 8.01 -1.73
C GLN A 63 19.85 7.64 -0.89
N ARG A 64 19.98 6.41 -0.49
CA ARG A 64 21.10 5.88 0.32
C ARG A 64 22.19 5.24 -0.54
N LYS A 65 22.05 5.30 -1.86
CA LYS A 65 22.98 4.70 -2.82
C LYS A 65 23.18 3.20 -2.57
N ILE A 66 22.10 2.53 -2.18
CA ILE A 66 22.06 1.10 -1.99
C ILE A 66 21.49 0.47 -3.26
N LYS A 67 22.27 -0.41 -3.88
CA LYS A 67 21.83 -1.15 -5.05
C LYS A 67 21.06 -2.39 -4.61
N LEU A 68 19.84 -2.54 -5.09
CA LEU A 68 19.04 -3.73 -4.82
C LEU A 68 19.34 -4.79 -5.87
N PRO A 69 19.90 -5.96 -5.47
CA PRO A 69 20.27 -7.01 -6.44
C PRO A 69 19.05 -7.70 -7.05
N ALA A 70 17.90 -7.63 -6.40
CA ALA A 70 16.66 -8.22 -6.86
C ALA A 70 15.49 -7.34 -6.47
N PRO A 71 14.32 -7.45 -7.15
CA PRO A 71 13.15 -6.66 -6.78
C PRO A 71 12.69 -6.95 -5.35
N PRO A 72 12.37 -5.91 -4.57
CA PRO A 72 11.74 -6.12 -3.27
C PRO A 72 10.31 -6.61 -3.44
N ALA A 73 9.78 -7.25 -2.41
CA ALA A 73 8.41 -7.72 -2.38
C ALA A 73 7.78 -7.43 -1.02
N VAL A 74 6.46 -7.36 -0.99
CA VAL A 74 5.72 -7.21 0.26
C VAL A 74 4.43 -8.01 0.19
N ASP A 75 4.16 -8.74 1.27
CA ASP A 75 2.87 -9.37 1.49
C ASP A 75 2.10 -8.48 2.46
N THR A 76 0.96 -7.98 2.02
CA THR A 76 0.16 -7.04 2.81
C THR A 76 -1.19 -7.67 3.11
N GLU A 77 -1.51 -7.72 4.40
CA GLU A 77 -2.79 -8.19 4.88
C GLU A 77 -3.57 -7.02 5.47
N ILE A 78 -4.82 -6.89 5.07
CA ILE A 78 -5.73 -5.87 5.58
C ILE A 78 -6.91 -6.57 6.22
N ASP A 79 -7.11 -6.35 7.51
CA ASP A 79 -8.27 -6.86 8.22
C ASP A 79 -9.37 -5.80 8.22
N LEU A 80 -10.59 -6.20 7.93
CA LEU A 80 -11.77 -5.43 8.26
C LEU A 80 -12.27 -5.93 9.62
N ASN A 81 -12.25 -5.05 10.60
CA ASN A 81 -12.64 -5.37 11.97
C ASN A 81 -13.95 -4.68 12.33
N ARG A 82 -14.66 -5.27 13.26
CA ARG A 82 -15.85 -4.66 13.86
C ARG A 82 -15.75 -4.72 15.38
N ALA A 83 -15.98 -3.59 16.02
CA ALA A 83 -16.11 -3.49 17.48
C ALA A 83 -17.40 -2.70 17.76
N GLY A 84 -18.41 -3.38 18.32
CA GLY A 84 -19.75 -2.79 18.45
C GLY A 84 -20.29 -2.42 17.07
N ASP A 85 -20.59 -1.15 16.86
CA ASP A 85 -21.09 -0.64 15.58
C ASP A 85 -20.00 0.01 14.72
N ALA A 86 -18.76 0.04 15.21
CA ALA A 86 -17.65 0.66 14.49
C ALA A 86 -16.91 -0.36 13.63
N PHE A 87 -16.61 0.02 12.40
CA PHE A 87 -15.75 -0.74 11.50
C PHE A 87 -14.41 -0.04 11.38
N PHE A 88 -13.33 -0.81 11.37
CA PHE A 88 -11.99 -0.25 11.25
C PHE A 88 -11.02 -1.26 10.63
N LEU A 89 -9.93 -0.75 10.11
CA LEU A 89 -8.91 -1.56 9.45
C LEU A 89 -7.70 -1.79 10.36
N ARG A 90 -7.03 -2.91 10.13
CA ARG A 90 -5.73 -3.20 10.71
C ARG A 90 -4.87 -3.82 9.62
N ALA A 91 -3.58 -3.54 9.61
CA ALA A 91 -2.70 -3.99 8.54
C ALA A 91 -1.44 -4.68 9.07
N ARG A 92 -0.96 -5.65 8.29
CA ARG A 92 0.35 -6.29 8.48
C ARG A 92 1.07 -6.32 7.15
N LEU A 93 2.30 -5.83 7.15
CA LEU A 93 3.18 -5.87 5.98
C LEU A 93 4.38 -6.76 6.30
N THR A 94 4.63 -7.74 5.44
CA THR A 94 5.82 -8.60 5.53
C THR A 94 6.70 -8.30 4.32
N VAL A 95 7.86 -7.71 4.59
CA VAL A 95 8.73 -7.11 3.58
C VAL A 95 9.92 -8.02 3.31
N SER A 96 10.23 -8.23 2.04
CA SER A 96 11.40 -8.95 1.59
C SER A 96 12.25 -8.05 0.71
N VAL A 97 13.52 -7.88 1.08
CA VAL A 97 14.50 -7.12 0.28
C VAL A 97 15.69 -8.05 0.02
N PRO A 98 15.58 -8.92 -1.01
CA PRO A 98 16.60 -9.95 -1.22
C PRO A 98 17.97 -9.37 -1.54
N GLY A 99 19.00 -10.00 -1.00
CA GLY A 99 20.38 -9.65 -1.32
C GLY A 99 20.98 -8.49 -0.55
N VAL A 100 20.25 -7.93 0.42
CA VAL A 100 20.80 -6.93 1.34
C VAL A 100 20.78 -7.46 2.77
N ASP A 101 21.64 -6.91 3.62
CA ASP A 101 21.67 -7.29 5.02
C ASP A 101 20.35 -6.98 5.70
N ARG A 102 19.95 -7.82 6.64
CA ARG A 102 18.68 -7.68 7.35
C ARG A 102 18.52 -6.30 7.99
N GLU A 103 19.56 -5.81 8.63
CA GLU A 103 19.52 -4.48 9.27
C GLU A 103 19.25 -3.37 8.25
N VAL A 104 19.88 -3.46 7.08
CA VAL A 104 19.66 -2.51 5.99
C VAL A 104 18.23 -2.62 5.47
N ALA A 105 17.72 -3.84 5.30
CA ALA A 105 16.35 -4.08 4.86
C ALA A 105 15.33 -3.48 5.85
N GLU A 106 15.57 -3.63 7.16
CA GLU A 106 14.72 -3.04 8.20
C GLU A 106 14.73 -1.51 8.15
N GLN A 107 15.89 -0.91 7.92
CA GLN A 107 16.01 0.55 7.77
C GLN A 107 15.26 1.06 6.53
N LEU A 108 15.35 0.34 5.42
CA LEU A 108 14.61 0.69 4.20
C LEU A 108 13.10 0.54 4.40
N ALA A 109 12.67 -0.52 5.07
CA ALA A 109 11.25 -0.76 5.36
C ALA A 109 10.66 0.37 6.21
N GLU A 110 11.38 0.84 7.22
CA GLU A 110 10.94 1.95 8.07
C GLU A 110 10.94 3.27 7.30
N ALA A 111 12.01 3.55 6.56
CA ALA A 111 12.12 4.77 5.76
C ALA A 111 11.00 4.86 4.72
N ALA A 112 10.61 3.74 4.14
CA ALA A 112 9.55 3.67 3.12
C ALA A 112 8.20 4.14 3.67
N HIS A 113 7.87 3.86 4.92
CA HIS A 113 6.62 4.36 5.53
C HIS A 113 6.59 5.89 5.61
N GLY A 114 7.74 6.53 5.79
CA GLY A 114 7.85 7.99 5.78
C GLY A 114 7.73 8.62 4.40
N ILE A 115 7.96 7.85 3.35
CA ILE A 115 7.92 8.30 1.96
C ILE A 115 6.57 7.97 1.31
N CYS A 116 6.05 6.78 1.54
CA CYS A 116 4.83 6.28 0.92
C CYS A 116 3.61 7.13 1.32
N PRO A 117 2.94 7.80 0.37
CA PRO A 117 1.77 8.61 0.72
C PRO A 117 0.61 7.79 1.27
N TYR A 118 0.49 6.51 0.94
CA TYR A 118 -0.54 5.64 1.51
C TYR A 118 -0.24 5.31 2.98
N SER A 119 1.02 5.02 3.31
CA SER A 119 1.43 4.86 4.71
C SER A 119 1.17 6.13 5.51
N LYS A 120 1.46 7.30 4.94
CA LYS A 120 1.16 8.59 5.58
C LYS A 120 -0.34 8.79 5.81
N ALA A 121 -1.17 8.37 4.84
CA ALA A 121 -2.61 8.53 4.93
C ALA A 121 -3.22 7.75 6.10
N VAL A 122 -2.64 6.60 6.47
CA VAL A 122 -3.16 5.74 7.53
C VAL A 122 -2.43 5.94 8.86
N HIS A 123 -1.29 6.63 8.87
CA HIS A 123 -0.46 6.82 10.05
C HIS A 123 -1.26 7.45 11.20
N GLY A 124 -1.16 6.83 12.38
CA GLY A 124 -1.87 7.31 13.57
C GLY A 124 -3.37 7.02 13.59
N ASN A 125 -3.90 6.41 12.52
CA ASN A 125 -5.32 6.10 12.42
C ASN A 125 -5.60 4.60 12.52
N ILE A 126 -4.80 3.77 11.87
CA ILE A 126 -4.94 2.31 11.97
C ILE A 126 -3.69 1.68 12.55
N GLU A 127 -3.84 0.50 13.14
CA GLU A 127 -2.71 -0.28 13.62
C GLU A 127 -2.01 -0.93 12.43
N VAL A 128 -0.71 -0.68 12.29
CA VAL A 128 0.13 -1.23 11.21
C VAL A 128 1.33 -1.92 11.84
N SER A 129 1.53 -3.18 11.55
CA SER A 129 2.75 -3.89 11.92
C SER A 129 3.55 -4.24 10.67
N THR A 130 4.86 -4.09 10.75
CA THR A 130 5.78 -4.37 9.64
C THR A 130 6.87 -5.30 10.12
N SER A 131 7.11 -6.36 9.38
CA SER A 131 8.21 -7.28 9.64
C SER A 131 9.03 -7.50 8.37
N VAL A 132 10.30 -7.81 8.54
CA VAL A 132 11.23 -8.09 7.44
C VAL A 132 11.62 -9.57 7.50
N VAL A 133 11.54 -10.22 6.37
CA VAL A 133 11.92 -11.64 6.23
C VAL A 133 13.13 -11.82 5.33
#